data_be397e30e4d744c99e4285778726e646
#
_entry.id   be397e30e4d744c99e4285778726e646
#
_cell.length_a   1.000
_cell.length_b   1.000
_cell.length_c   1.000
_cell.angle_alpha   90.00
_cell.angle_beta   90.00
_cell.angle_gamma   90.00
#
_symmetry.space_group_name_H-M   'P 1'
#
loop_
_entity.id
_entity.type
_entity.pdbx_description
1 polymer ?
#
loop_
_entity_poly.entity_id
_entity_poly.type
_entity_poly.pdbx_seq_one_letter_code
_entity_poly.pdbx_strand_id
1 'polypeptide(L)'
;MSQLTDLLNELVNVEGINSAVVVGRDGFVIEGVTSGTSLDADAVGAVISTGIGSSEVMGRELEVGAMTQGMVEFDEGLIVMALLGEDAILA
;
A
#
# COMPACT_ATOMS: atom_id res chain seq x y z
N MET A 1 -8.57 -1.09 -17.48
CA MET A 1 -8.58 -1.67 -16.37
C MET A 1 -7.49 -2.59 -16.31
N SER A 2 -7.29 -3.14 -17.27
CA SER A 2 -6.32 -4.15 -17.32
C SER A 2 -4.91 -3.68 -17.07
N GLN A 3 -4.53 -2.45 -17.40
CA GLN A 3 -3.16 -1.99 -17.18
C GLN A 3 -2.76 -2.00 -15.71
N LEU A 4 -3.63 -1.54 -14.84
CA LEU A 4 -3.34 -1.54 -13.41
C LEU A 4 -3.29 -2.97 -12.87
N THR A 5 -4.26 -3.79 -13.25
CA THR A 5 -4.29 -5.19 -12.84
C THR A 5 -3.04 -5.92 -13.33
N ASP A 6 -2.64 -5.66 -14.58
CA ASP A 6 -1.45 -6.30 -15.15
C ASP A 6 -0.20 -5.91 -14.39
N LEU A 7 -0.08 -4.63 -14.02
CA LEU A 7 1.06 -4.18 -13.24
C LEU A 7 1.13 -4.86 -11.88
N LEU A 8 -0.02 -4.97 -11.20
CA LEU A 8 -0.06 -5.63 -9.90
C LEU A 8 0.28 -7.11 -10.02
N ASN A 9 -0.18 -7.76 -11.08
CA ASN A 9 0.16 -9.16 -11.32
C ASN A 9 1.66 -9.33 -11.55
N GLU A 10 2.29 -8.40 -12.25
CA GLU A 10 3.73 -8.45 -12.43
C GLU A 10 4.46 -8.30 -11.11
N LEU A 11 3.96 -7.45 -10.24
CA LEU A 11 4.58 -7.25 -8.92
C LEU A 11 4.51 -8.52 -8.07
N VAL A 12 3.37 -9.20 -8.04
CA VAL A 12 3.26 -10.40 -7.22
C VAL A 12 4.01 -11.59 -7.81
N ASN A 13 4.45 -11.48 -9.07
CA ASN A 13 5.29 -12.52 -9.66
C ASN A 13 6.76 -12.36 -9.24
N VAL A 14 7.12 -11.22 -8.67
CA VAL A 14 8.47 -11.04 -8.14
C VAL A 14 8.61 -11.88 -6.88
N GLU A 15 9.71 -12.63 -6.80
CA GLU A 15 9.92 -13.49 -5.66
C GLU A 15 9.92 -12.70 -4.35
N GLY A 16 9.14 -13.14 -3.39
CA GLY A 16 9.05 -12.48 -2.10
C GLY A 16 7.88 -11.51 -1.96
N ILE A 17 7.20 -11.19 -3.06
CA ILE A 17 6.03 -10.33 -3.00
C ILE A 17 4.78 -11.19 -3.03
N ASN A 18 3.99 -11.13 -1.97
CA ASN A 18 2.79 -11.95 -1.85
C ASN A 18 1.52 -11.22 -2.24
N SER A 19 1.51 -9.90 -2.14
CA SER A 19 0.32 -9.11 -2.42
C SER A 19 0.72 -7.74 -2.92
N ALA A 20 -0.10 -7.17 -3.77
CA ALA A 20 0.06 -5.80 -4.23
C ALA A 20 -1.33 -5.18 -4.33
N VAL A 21 -1.52 -4.03 -3.72
CA VAL A 21 -2.83 -3.36 -3.70
C VAL A 21 -2.67 -1.89 -3.99
N VAL A 22 -3.69 -1.31 -4.63
CA VAL A 22 -3.81 0.13 -4.77
C VAL A 22 -5.03 0.55 -3.95
N VAL A 23 -4.82 1.45 -3.03
CA VAL A 23 -5.84 1.85 -2.06
C VAL A 23 -6.05 3.35 -2.18
N GLY A 24 -7.30 3.78 -2.14
CA GLY A 24 -7.61 5.20 -2.05
C GLY A 24 -7.29 5.72 -0.65
N ARG A 25 -7.10 7.01 -0.54
CA ARG A 25 -6.84 7.62 0.77
C ARG A 25 -8.00 7.44 1.73
N ASP A 26 -9.18 7.17 1.21
CA ASP A 26 -10.37 6.90 2.01
C ASP A 26 -10.41 5.48 2.57
N GLY A 27 -9.43 4.65 2.22
CA GLY A 27 -9.34 3.29 2.73
C GLY A 27 -9.98 2.24 1.84
N PHE A 28 -10.59 2.63 0.73
CA PHE A 28 -11.18 1.66 -0.17
C PHE A 28 -10.16 1.11 -1.15
N VAL A 29 -10.16 -0.19 -1.33
CA VAL A 29 -9.26 -0.83 -2.28
C VAL A 29 -9.75 -0.55 -3.70
N ILE A 30 -8.87 0.03 -4.52
CA ILE A 30 -9.17 0.29 -5.92
C ILE A 30 -8.91 -0.96 -6.73
N GLU A 31 -7.78 -1.61 -6.49
CA GLU A 31 -7.42 -2.84 -7.17
C GLU A 31 -6.47 -3.61 -6.27
N GLY A 32 -6.49 -4.92 -6.34
CA GLY A 32 -5.60 -5.73 -5.53
C GLY A 32 -5.40 -7.11 -6.09
N VAL A 33 -4.18 -7.63 -5.92
CA VAL A 33 -3.82 -8.98 -6.32
C VAL A 33 -3.08 -9.62 -5.16
N THR A 34 -3.50 -10.81 -4.77
CA THR A 34 -2.80 -11.57 -3.74
C THR A 34 -2.39 -12.92 -4.30
N SER A 35 -1.31 -13.47 -3.79
CA SER A 35 -0.78 -14.73 -4.23
C SER A 35 -0.80 -15.70 -3.06
N GLY A 36 -1.77 -16.59 -3.05
CA GLY A 36 -1.79 -17.69 -2.08
C GLY A 36 -2.18 -17.34 -0.66
N THR A 37 -2.74 -16.14 -0.43
CA THR A 37 -3.19 -15.77 0.90
C THR A 37 -4.66 -15.40 0.87
N SER A 38 -5.29 -15.40 2.03
CA SER A 38 -6.69 -15.03 2.14
C SER A 38 -6.84 -13.76 2.95
N LEU A 39 -6.12 -12.70 2.54
CA LEU A 39 -6.23 -11.43 3.22
C LEU A 39 -7.55 -10.75 2.89
N ASP A 40 -8.14 -10.14 3.91
CA ASP A 40 -9.35 -9.34 3.72
C ASP A 40 -8.93 -8.00 3.11
N ALA A 41 -9.28 -7.79 1.86
CA ALA A 41 -8.86 -6.59 1.14
C ALA A 41 -9.36 -5.31 1.81
N ASP A 42 -10.58 -5.33 2.35
CA ASP A 42 -11.11 -4.13 2.99
C ASP A 42 -10.35 -3.79 4.25
N ALA A 43 -9.96 -4.79 5.02
CA ALA A 43 -9.16 -4.57 6.23
C ALA A 43 -7.78 -4.05 5.86
N VAL A 44 -7.17 -4.60 4.82
CA VAL A 44 -5.87 -4.13 4.33
C VAL A 44 -5.96 -2.67 3.92
N GLY A 45 -6.99 -2.31 3.17
CA GLY A 45 -7.17 -0.93 2.74
C GLY A 45 -7.26 0.04 3.91
N ALA A 46 -8.05 -0.31 4.93
CA ALA A 46 -8.20 0.55 6.09
C ALA A 46 -6.90 0.72 6.87
N VAL A 47 -6.15 -0.37 7.03
CA VAL A 47 -4.87 -0.33 7.76
C VAL A 47 -3.84 0.49 7.00
N ILE A 48 -3.73 0.28 5.69
CA ILE A 48 -2.77 1.01 4.85
C ILE A 48 -3.10 2.51 4.85
N SER A 49 -4.36 2.86 4.69
CA SER A 49 -4.78 4.25 4.71
C SER A 49 -4.44 4.92 6.04
N THR A 50 -4.66 4.21 7.15
CA THR A 50 -4.32 4.71 8.48
C THR A 50 -2.81 4.92 8.61
N GLY A 51 -2.01 3.97 8.12
CA GLY A 51 -0.56 4.08 8.18
C GLY A 51 -0.04 5.29 7.42
N ILE A 52 -0.57 5.54 6.24
CA ILE A 52 -0.18 6.70 5.45
C ILE A 52 -0.58 7.99 6.16
N GLY A 53 -1.80 8.05 6.68
CA GLY A 53 -2.28 9.24 7.38
C GLY A 53 -1.42 9.58 8.59
N SER A 54 -1.06 8.58 9.38
CA SER A 54 -0.20 8.79 10.53
C SER A 54 1.18 9.26 10.12
N SER A 55 1.72 8.69 9.05
CA SER A 55 3.04 9.09 8.54
C SER A 55 3.03 10.53 8.06
N GLU A 56 1.94 10.95 7.44
CA GLU A 56 1.84 12.34 6.98
C GLU A 56 1.80 13.31 8.14
N VAL A 57 1.13 12.93 9.23
CA VAL A 57 1.12 13.75 10.44
C VAL A 57 2.54 13.88 11.01
N MET A 58 3.29 12.78 11.04
CA MET A 58 4.68 12.83 11.49
C MET A 58 5.53 13.78 10.65
N GLY A 59 5.38 13.71 9.33
CA GLY A 59 6.12 14.57 8.44
C GLY A 59 5.83 16.04 8.69
N ARG A 60 4.58 16.35 8.94
CA ARG A 60 4.17 17.73 9.21
C ARG A 60 4.66 18.21 10.58
N GLU A 61 4.49 17.35 11.59
CA GLU A 61 4.89 17.73 12.96
C GLU A 61 6.39 17.84 13.13
N LEU A 62 7.15 17.02 12.43
CA LEU A 62 8.60 17.04 12.49
C LEU A 62 9.22 17.96 11.44
N GLU A 63 8.38 18.58 10.62
CA GLU A 63 8.80 19.53 9.59
C GLU A 63 9.81 18.94 8.59
N VAL A 64 9.55 17.68 8.21
CA VAL A 64 10.41 17.00 7.24
C VAL A 64 9.73 16.84 5.88
N GLY A 65 8.56 17.45 5.73
CA GLY A 65 7.89 17.50 4.44
C GLY A 65 6.89 16.37 4.24
N ALA A 66 6.50 16.20 2.99
CA ALA A 66 5.51 15.19 2.61
C ALA A 66 6.14 13.81 2.57
N MET A 67 5.34 12.82 2.92
CA MET A 67 5.78 11.44 2.83
C MET A 67 5.88 11.02 1.36
N THR A 68 6.91 10.31 1.01
CA THR A 68 7.04 9.74 -0.33
C THR A 68 6.85 8.23 -0.32
N GLN A 69 7.38 7.57 0.68
CA GLN A 69 7.21 6.12 0.83
C GLN A 69 7.42 5.74 2.28
N GLY A 70 6.93 4.59 2.65
CA GLY A 70 7.10 4.05 3.98
C GLY A 70 7.36 2.56 3.95
N MET A 71 7.99 2.06 4.99
CA MET A 71 8.32 0.66 5.11
C MET A 71 8.15 0.24 6.56
N VAL A 72 7.45 -0.86 6.77
CA VAL A 72 7.29 -1.42 8.11
C VAL A 72 7.69 -2.88 8.06
N GLU A 73 8.65 -3.24 8.89
CA GLU A 73 9.17 -4.59 8.93
C GLU A 73 8.60 -5.36 10.10
N PHE A 74 8.14 -6.57 9.83
CA PHE A 74 7.62 -7.47 10.86
C PHE A 74 8.44 -8.75 10.87
N ASP A 75 8.27 -9.57 11.88
CA ASP A 75 8.99 -10.84 11.98
C ASP A 75 8.77 -11.73 10.75
N GLU A 76 7.54 -11.71 10.21
CA GLU A 76 7.19 -12.62 9.12
C GLU A 76 6.89 -11.91 7.82
N GLY A 77 7.20 -10.63 7.72
CA GLY A 77 6.94 -9.92 6.49
C GLY A 77 7.29 -8.46 6.53
N LEU A 78 7.16 -7.83 5.40
CA LEU A 78 7.50 -6.44 5.20
C LEU A 78 6.40 -5.77 4.39
N ILE A 79 5.99 -4.59 4.79
CA ILE A 79 5.02 -3.80 4.05
C ILE A 79 5.71 -2.55 3.54
N VAL A 80 5.61 -2.32 2.23
CA VAL A 80 6.12 -1.11 1.60
C VAL A 80 4.93 -0.35 1.05
N MET A 81 4.87 0.94 1.32
CA MET A 81 3.79 1.81 0.87
C MET A 81 4.36 3.00 0.14
N ALA A 82 3.75 3.38 -0.97
CA ALA A 82 4.19 4.54 -1.74
C ALA A 82 2.97 5.29 -2.24
N LEU A 83 3.09 6.60 -2.30
CA LEU A 83 2.00 7.42 -2.84
C LEU A 83 1.99 7.35 -4.35
N LEU A 84 0.78 7.22 -4.91
CA LEU A 84 0.56 7.28 -6.35
C LEU A 84 -0.29 8.52 -6.61
N GLY A 85 0.36 9.64 -6.91
CA GLY A 85 -0.36 10.89 -7.07
C GLY A 85 -0.92 11.36 -5.73
N GLU A 86 -2.03 12.07 -5.77
CA GLU A 86 -2.61 12.67 -4.57
C GLU A 86 -3.67 11.81 -3.90
N ASP A 87 -4.24 10.86 -4.62
CA ASP A 87 -5.43 10.17 -4.17
C ASP A 87 -5.25 8.68 -3.92
N ALA A 88 -4.13 8.11 -4.29
CA ALA A 88 -3.96 6.67 -4.20
C ALA A 88 -2.63 6.25 -3.57
N ILE A 89 -2.60 5.04 -3.08
CA ILE A 89 -1.46 4.46 -2.37
C ILE A 89 -1.20 3.08 -2.97
N LEU A 90 0.05 2.80 -3.32
CA LEU A 90 0.47 1.46 -3.71
C LEU A 90 1.09 0.79 -2.48
N ALA A 91 0.65 -0.41 -2.18
CA ALA A 91 1.16 -1.14 -1.02
C ALA A 91 1.39 -2.61 -1.34
#